data_1deffe99509c7c922f797d506c0be48d
#
_entry.id   1deffe99509c7c922f797d506c0be48d
#
_cell.length_a   1.000
_cell.length_b   1.000
_cell.length_c   1.000
_cell.angle_alpha   90.00
_cell.angle_beta   90.00
_cell.angle_gamma   90.00
#
_symmetry.space_group_name_H-M   'P 1'
#
loop_
_entity.id
_entity.type
_entity.pdbx_description
1 polymer ?
#
loop_
_entity_poly.entity_id
_entity_poly.type
_entity_poly.pdbx_seq_one_letter_code
_entity_poly.pdbx_strand_id
1 'polypeptide(L)'
;MLTALQTKFVRYWCEALDLEGKRPNATECAVRAGCPQAGAHVTASRWLSDPKIQAAIQERQEECAAAAGITPEWVLRQWRQIVEADDNELTQLRRICCRHCHGFGHQYQWTEAEYMSAVNKACDSGKPAPDGMGGFGYDMNAEPNPDCPECGGLGQEYVHVMDTRKLTGSAKRLYAGVQRTKDGIKVLTRDKDAALANMSRYLGMLVDRKEISGPGGGPVPMAHITAADLTDDQLAAILKAEEASE
;
A
#
# COMPACT_ATOMS: atom_id res chain seq x y z
N MET A 1 -32.18 -15.24 18.18
CA MET A 1 -32.15 -15.71 16.78
C MET A 1 -32.32 -14.50 15.87
N LEU A 2 -31.65 -14.45 14.74
CA LEU A 2 -31.85 -13.43 13.71
C LEU A 2 -33.10 -13.78 12.87
N THR A 3 -33.80 -12.78 12.36
CA THR A 3 -34.87 -12.97 11.38
C THR A 3 -34.30 -13.41 10.03
N ALA A 4 -35.13 -13.97 9.15
CA ALA A 4 -34.69 -14.39 7.81
C ALA A 4 -34.12 -13.20 6.99
N LEU A 5 -34.68 -11.99 7.13
CA LEU A 5 -34.16 -10.78 6.48
C LEU A 5 -32.80 -10.35 7.03
N GLN A 6 -32.64 -10.39 8.36
CA GLN A 6 -31.36 -10.08 9.02
C GLN A 6 -30.27 -11.05 8.62
N THR A 7 -30.57 -12.34 8.55
CA THR A 7 -29.61 -13.37 8.10
C THR A 7 -29.17 -13.12 6.64
N LYS A 8 -30.11 -12.77 5.75
CA LYS A 8 -29.78 -12.39 4.37
C LYS A 8 -28.95 -11.13 4.32
N PHE A 9 -29.26 -10.11 5.15
CA PHE A 9 -28.49 -8.88 5.24
C PHE A 9 -27.04 -9.15 5.64
N VAL A 10 -26.80 -9.91 6.71
CA VAL A 10 -25.48 -10.32 7.17
C VAL A 10 -24.71 -11.01 6.04
N ARG A 11 -25.38 -11.93 5.32
CA ARG A 11 -24.77 -12.60 4.19
C ARG A 11 -24.32 -11.61 3.11
N TYR A 12 -25.20 -10.74 2.64
CA TYR A 12 -24.88 -9.76 1.59
C TYR A 12 -23.84 -8.73 2.04
N TRP A 13 -23.86 -8.35 3.32
CA TRP A 13 -22.85 -7.45 3.90
C TRP A 13 -21.46 -8.06 3.95
N CYS A 14 -21.36 -9.37 4.16
CA CYS A 14 -20.11 -10.12 4.19
C CYS A 14 -19.74 -10.73 2.84
N GLU A 15 -20.62 -10.69 1.83
CA GLU A 15 -20.27 -11.09 0.47
C GLU A 15 -19.16 -10.22 -0.08
N ALA A 16 -18.31 -10.85 -0.90
CA ALA A 16 -17.12 -10.23 -1.45
C ALA A 16 -17.42 -8.89 -2.15
N LEU A 17 -16.41 -8.05 -2.15
CA LEU A 17 -16.34 -6.84 -2.95
C LEU A 17 -16.87 -7.09 -4.37
N ASP A 18 -17.56 -6.11 -4.96
CA ASP A 18 -17.97 -6.18 -6.35
C ASP A 18 -16.75 -6.31 -7.30
N LEU A 19 -17.00 -6.42 -8.59
CA LEU A 19 -15.95 -6.56 -9.60
C LEU A 19 -14.96 -5.37 -9.62
N GLU A 20 -15.35 -4.24 -9.03
CA GLU A 20 -14.53 -3.03 -8.90
C GLU A 20 -13.81 -2.95 -7.55
N GLY A 21 -13.97 -3.95 -6.67
CA GLY A 21 -13.37 -3.97 -5.34
C GLY A 21 -14.08 -3.09 -4.32
N LYS A 22 -15.30 -2.63 -4.63
CA LYS A 22 -16.09 -1.75 -3.78
C LYS A 22 -17.05 -2.56 -2.91
N ARG A 23 -17.10 -2.26 -1.62
CA ARG A 23 -18.11 -2.87 -0.74
C ARG A 23 -19.50 -2.34 -1.08
N PRO A 24 -20.51 -3.22 -1.16
CA PRO A 24 -21.88 -2.78 -1.29
C PRO A 24 -22.23 -1.90 -0.07
N ASN A 25 -23.01 -0.83 -0.30
CA ASN A 25 -23.42 0.00 0.82
C ASN A 25 -24.50 -0.72 1.65
N ALA A 26 -24.64 -0.32 2.92
CA ALA A 26 -25.58 -0.98 3.84
C ALA A 26 -27.03 -0.93 3.34
N THR A 27 -27.43 0.17 2.68
CA THR A 27 -28.77 0.33 2.10
C THR A 27 -29.02 -0.70 0.99
N GLU A 28 -28.07 -0.88 0.09
CA GLU A 28 -28.17 -1.89 -0.98
C GLU A 28 -28.27 -3.31 -0.41
N CYS A 29 -27.49 -3.62 0.63
CA CYS A 29 -27.56 -4.91 1.32
C CYS A 29 -28.94 -5.14 1.93
N ALA A 30 -29.56 -4.11 2.54
CA ALA A 30 -30.90 -4.20 3.10
C ALA A 30 -31.97 -4.41 2.02
N VAL A 31 -31.89 -3.70 0.90
CA VAL A 31 -32.80 -3.89 -0.26
C VAL A 31 -32.65 -5.28 -0.83
N ARG A 32 -31.43 -5.76 -1.04
CA ARG A 32 -31.16 -7.14 -1.51
C ARG A 32 -31.65 -8.21 -0.53
N ALA A 33 -31.65 -7.90 0.77
CA ALA A 33 -32.19 -8.79 1.79
C ALA A 33 -33.74 -8.87 1.74
N GLY A 34 -34.40 -7.90 1.09
CA GLY A 34 -35.85 -7.86 0.94
C GLY A 34 -36.52 -6.69 1.66
N CYS A 35 -35.77 -5.68 2.12
CA CYS A 35 -36.36 -4.49 2.70
C CYS A 35 -36.93 -3.55 1.62
N PRO A 36 -38.06 -2.87 1.88
CA PRO A 36 -38.55 -1.84 1.00
C PRO A 36 -37.56 -0.70 0.80
N GLN A 37 -37.40 -0.22 -0.43
CA GLN A 37 -36.38 0.79 -0.75
C GLN A 37 -36.58 2.11 0.04
N ALA A 38 -37.82 2.48 0.31
CA ALA A 38 -38.16 3.72 1.01
C ALA A 38 -37.67 3.82 2.47
N GLY A 39 -37.39 2.68 3.12
CA GLY A 39 -36.90 2.67 4.52
C GLY A 39 -35.57 1.91 4.70
N ALA A 40 -34.96 1.45 3.62
CA ALA A 40 -33.81 0.56 3.67
C ALA A 40 -32.60 1.17 4.39
N HIS A 41 -32.35 2.47 4.25
CA HIS A 41 -31.21 3.13 4.88
C HIS A 41 -31.33 3.20 6.43
N VAL A 42 -32.55 3.49 6.94
CA VAL A 42 -32.81 3.51 8.39
C VAL A 42 -32.70 2.09 8.95
N THR A 43 -33.32 1.13 8.26
CA THR A 43 -33.25 -0.29 8.66
C THR A 43 -31.83 -0.81 8.67
N ALA A 44 -31.03 -0.50 7.64
CA ALA A 44 -29.63 -0.88 7.56
C ALA A 44 -28.79 -0.28 8.70
N SER A 45 -28.98 1.02 9.00
CA SER A 45 -28.29 1.69 10.09
C SER A 45 -28.65 1.06 11.44
N ARG A 46 -29.94 0.82 11.70
CA ARG A 46 -30.41 0.14 12.90
C ARG A 46 -29.83 -1.28 13.02
N TRP A 47 -29.81 -2.04 11.95
CA TRP A 47 -29.25 -3.38 11.94
C TRP A 47 -27.74 -3.40 12.21
N LEU A 48 -26.99 -2.46 11.63
CA LEU A 48 -25.55 -2.35 11.89
C LEU A 48 -25.24 -1.90 13.33
N SER A 49 -26.20 -1.29 14.02
CA SER A 49 -26.06 -0.92 15.44
C SER A 49 -26.55 -2.02 16.40
N ASP A 50 -27.23 -3.06 15.90
CA ASP A 50 -27.72 -4.18 16.72
C ASP A 50 -26.58 -5.11 17.10
N PRO A 51 -26.31 -5.32 18.41
CA PRO A 51 -25.23 -6.21 18.86
C PRO A 51 -25.36 -7.66 18.35
N LYS A 52 -26.58 -8.15 18.15
CA LYS A 52 -26.81 -9.51 17.63
C LYS A 52 -26.39 -9.63 16.16
N ILE A 53 -26.63 -8.60 15.38
CA ILE A 53 -26.23 -8.55 13.97
C ILE A 53 -24.72 -8.34 13.85
N GLN A 54 -24.13 -7.48 14.70
CA GLN A 54 -22.67 -7.31 14.75
C GLN A 54 -21.97 -8.63 15.08
N ALA A 55 -22.45 -9.38 16.08
CA ALA A 55 -21.89 -10.68 16.41
C ALA A 55 -21.98 -11.67 15.22
N ALA A 56 -23.11 -11.71 14.52
CA ALA A 56 -23.28 -12.58 13.35
C ALA A 56 -22.41 -12.13 12.15
N ILE A 57 -22.19 -10.82 11.98
CA ILE A 57 -21.25 -10.31 10.98
C ILE A 57 -19.82 -10.75 11.30
N GLN A 58 -19.42 -10.63 12.57
CA GLN A 58 -18.11 -11.03 13.02
C GLN A 58 -17.88 -12.53 12.82
N GLU A 59 -18.82 -13.36 13.27
CA GLU A 59 -18.79 -14.83 13.08
C GLU A 59 -18.64 -15.19 11.59
N ARG A 60 -19.44 -14.55 10.72
CA ARG A 60 -19.35 -14.79 9.28
C ARG A 60 -18.03 -14.34 8.66
N GLN A 61 -17.46 -13.23 9.12
CA GLN A 61 -16.15 -12.77 8.69
C GLN A 61 -15.03 -13.72 9.12
N GLU A 62 -15.11 -14.26 10.34
CA GLU A 62 -14.18 -15.26 10.86
C GLU A 62 -14.25 -16.57 10.06
N GLU A 63 -15.47 -17.06 9.74
CA GLU A 63 -15.66 -18.21 8.85
C GLU A 63 -15.02 -17.99 7.46
N CYS A 64 -15.28 -16.83 6.86
CA CYS A 64 -14.72 -16.50 5.55
C CYS A 64 -13.18 -16.38 5.59
N ALA A 65 -12.65 -15.77 6.65
CA ALA A 65 -11.21 -15.66 6.85
C ALA A 65 -10.57 -17.05 7.05
N ALA A 66 -11.18 -17.90 7.86
CA ALA A 66 -10.73 -19.27 8.07
C ALA A 66 -10.76 -20.10 6.77
N ALA A 67 -11.86 -19.99 6.01
CA ALA A 67 -11.98 -20.67 4.72
C ALA A 67 -10.93 -20.20 3.70
N ALA A 68 -10.53 -18.92 3.77
CA ALA A 68 -9.47 -18.35 2.94
C ALA A 68 -8.05 -18.60 3.49
N GLY A 69 -7.90 -19.24 4.67
CA GLY A 69 -6.62 -19.43 5.34
C GLY A 69 -5.96 -18.12 5.80
N ILE A 70 -6.75 -17.05 6.00
CA ILE A 70 -6.27 -15.75 6.46
C ILE A 70 -6.40 -15.72 7.98
N THR A 71 -5.26 -15.86 8.66
CA THR A 71 -5.18 -15.73 10.11
C THR A 71 -4.48 -14.42 10.51
N PRO A 72 -4.68 -13.93 11.75
CA PRO A 72 -3.93 -12.78 12.26
C PRO A 72 -2.40 -12.96 12.12
N GLU A 73 -1.91 -14.15 12.41
CA GLU A 73 -0.48 -14.49 12.28
C GLU A 73 -0.01 -14.42 10.83
N TRP A 74 -0.86 -14.85 9.88
CA TRP A 74 -0.55 -14.74 8.47
C TRP A 74 -0.43 -13.27 8.04
N VAL A 75 -1.38 -12.41 8.47
CA VAL A 75 -1.37 -10.95 8.18
C VAL A 75 -0.14 -10.29 8.79
N LEU A 76 0.15 -10.55 10.08
CA LEU A 76 1.34 -10.03 10.75
C LEU A 76 2.62 -10.43 10.03
N ARG A 77 2.71 -11.68 9.57
CA ARG A 77 3.85 -12.17 8.79
C ARG A 77 4.04 -11.40 7.48
N GLN A 78 2.94 -11.05 6.78
CA GLN A 78 3.03 -10.25 5.55
C GLN A 78 3.57 -8.85 5.85
N TRP A 79 3.06 -8.17 6.87
CA TRP A 79 3.57 -6.85 7.27
C TRP A 79 5.02 -6.90 7.72
N ARG A 80 5.36 -7.88 8.55
CA ARG A 80 6.74 -8.10 9.01
C ARG A 80 7.70 -8.26 7.83
N GLN A 81 7.34 -9.06 6.82
CA GLN A 81 8.15 -9.23 5.62
C GLN A 81 8.36 -7.93 4.84
N ILE A 82 7.37 -7.02 4.83
CA ILE A 82 7.51 -5.69 4.19
C ILE A 82 8.50 -4.83 4.99
N VAL A 83 8.38 -4.81 6.31
CA VAL A 83 9.25 -4.00 7.19
C VAL A 83 10.70 -4.47 7.14
N GLU A 84 10.93 -5.79 7.18
CA GLU A 84 12.27 -6.39 7.21
C GLU A 84 12.92 -6.50 5.82
N ALA A 85 12.21 -6.18 4.75
CA ALA A 85 12.75 -6.28 3.40
C ALA A 85 13.92 -5.31 3.19
N ASP A 86 14.97 -5.78 2.50
CA ASP A 86 16.08 -4.93 2.08
C ASP A 86 15.78 -4.27 0.72
N ASP A 87 15.80 -2.95 0.67
CA ASP A 87 15.60 -2.18 -0.55
C ASP A 87 16.71 -2.43 -1.58
N ASN A 88 17.91 -2.83 -1.11
CA ASN A 88 19.03 -3.20 -1.99
C ASN A 88 18.77 -4.47 -2.82
N GLU A 89 17.78 -5.28 -2.45
CA GLU A 89 17.33 -6.39 -3.30
C GLU A 89 16.52 -5.92 -4.53
N LEU A 90 16.09 -4.66 -4.56
CA LEU A 90 15.35 -4.06 -5.67
C LEU A 90 16.19 -3.07 -6.47
N THR A 91 16.90 -2.18 -5.78
CA THR A 91 17.72 -1.13 -6.38
C THR A 91 18.98 -0.91 -5.58
N GLN A 92 20.09 -0.71 -6.27
CA GLN A 92 21.39 -0.50 -5.64
C GLN A 92 22.06 0.73 -6.27
N LEU A 93 22.66 1.57 -5.45
CA LEU A 93 23.67 2.51 -5.93
C LEU A 93 25.03 1.80 -5.95
N ARG A 94 25.53 1.58 -7.15
CA ARG A 94 26.85 0.93 -7.35
C ARG A 94 27.89 1.97 -7.76
N ARG A 95 29.13 1.71 -7.41
CA ARG A 95 30.28 2.40 -7.95
C ARG A 95 30.89 1.50 -9.03
N ILE A 96 30.77 1.93 -10.28
CA ILE A 96 31.32 1.20 -11.42
C ILE A 96 32.64 1.83 -11.86
N CYS A 97 33.46 1.04 -12.52
CA CYS A 97 34.70 1.51 -13.10
C CYS A 97 34.45 2.66 -14.11
N CYS A 98 35.18 3.74 -13.99
CA CYS A 98 35.12 4.78 -15.02
C CYS A 98 35.96 4.38 -16.25
N ARG A 99 35.72 5.02 -17.38
CA ARG A 99 36.39 4.72 -18.66
C ARG A 99 37.90 4.95 -18.65
N HIS A 100 38.41 5.64 -17.64
CA HIS A 100 39.82 6.01 -17.49
C HIS A 100 40.56 5.21 -16.43
N CYS A 101 39.86 4.40 -15.61
CA CYS A 101 40.46 3.64 -14.53
C CYS A 101 41.57 2.70 -15.00
N HIS A 102 41.35 1.97 -16.07
CA HIS A 102 42.23 0.92 -16.58
C HIS A 102 42.71 1.15 -18.01
N GLY A 103 42.36 2.32 -18.59
CA GLY A 103 42.91 2.71 -19.89
C GLY A 103 44.41 2.97 -19.81
N PHE A 104 45.13 2.69 -20.90
CA PHE A 104 46.56 2.96 -20.98
C PHE A 104 46.84 4.45 -20.74
N GLY A 105 47.68 4.78 -19.78
CA GLY A 105 47.94 6.15 -19.36
C GLY A 105 46.70 6.91 -18.88
N HIS A 106 45.73 6.21 -18.32
CA HIS A 106 44.42 6.77 -17.90
C HIS A 106 43.64 7.47 -19.01
N GLN A 107 43.86 7.06 -20.26
CA GLN A 107 43.07 7.52 -21.38
C GLN A 107 41.77 6.72 -21.49
N TYR A 108 40.83 7.20 -22.35
CA TYR A 108 39.52 6.60 -22.50
C TYR A 108 39.61 5.17 -23.04
N GLN A 109 39.17 4.20 -22.25
CA GLN A 109 39.14 2.78 -22.61
C GLN A 109 37.81 2.44 -23.27
N TRP A 110 37.90 1.85 -24.45
CA TRP A 110 36.78 1.44 -25.27
C TRP A 110 36.39 -0.03 -25.01
N THR A 111 35.15 -0.39 -25.38
CA THR A 111 34.85 -1.74 -25.81
C THR A 111 35.04 -1.81 -27.32
N GLU A 112 35.37 -2.99 -27.87
CA GLU A 112 35.56 -3.13 -29.34
C GLU A 112 34.30 -2.72 -30.10
N ALA A 113 33.12 -3.13 -29.66
CA ALA A 113 31.87 -2.82 -30.31
C ALA A 113 31.55 -1.28 -30.33
N GLU A 114 31.83 -0.59 -29.21
CA GLU A 114 31.68 0.86 -29.17
C GLU A 114 32.64 1.59 -30.08
N TYR A 115 33.89 1.18 -30.11
CA TYR A 115 34.90 1.80 -30.96
C TYR A 115 34.53 1.65 -32.43
N MET A 116 34.18 0.43 -32.89
CA MET A 116 33.73 0.19 -34.25
C MET A 116 32.50 1.01 -34.62
N SER A 117 31.53 1.11 -33.69
CA SER A 117 30.36 1.97 -33.89
C SER A 117 30.74 3.46 -34.02
N ALA A 118 31.67 3.93 -33.20
CA ALA A 118 32.14 5.31 -33.25
C ALA A 118 32.95 5.62 -34.51
N VAL A 119 33.79 4.68 -34.97
CA VAL A 119 34.52 4.78 -36.27
C VAL A 119 33.54 4.87 -37.44
N ASN A 120 32.53 3.99 -37.48
CA ASN A 120 31.54 4.03 -38.58
C ASN A 120 30.78 5.37 -38.58
N LYS A 121 30.35 5.87 -37.42
CA LYS A 121 29.71 7.20 -37.32
C LYS A 121 30.63 8.35 -37.77
N ALA A 122 31.92 8.25 -37.45
CA ALA A 122 32.88 9.25 -37.88
C ALA A 122 33.06 9.23 -39.40
N CYS A 123 33.17 8.04 -40.00
CA CYS A 123 33.23 7.86 -41.45
C CYS A 123 31.99 8.46 -42.13
N ASP A 124 30.78 8.11 -41.67
CA ASP A 124 29.51 8.60 -42.21
C ASP A 124 29.38 10.14 -42.11
N SER A 125 30.01 10.73 -41.11
CA SER A 125 29.98 12.18 -40.86
C SER A 125 31.18 12.94 -41.40
N GLY A 126 32.13 12.27 -42.08
CA GLY A 126 33.36 12.87 -42.57
C GLY A 126 34.28 13.41 -41.46
N LYS A 127 34.18 12.88 -40.24
CA LYS A 127 34.99 13.29 -39.09
C LYS A 127 36.18 12.32 -38.91
N PRO A 128 37.25 12.74 -38.23
CA PRO A 128 38.35 11.83 -37.89
C PRO A 128 37.85 10.71 -36.95
N ALA A 129 38.45 9.53 -37.08
CA ALA A 129 38.18 8.42 -36.18
C ALA A 129 38.49 8.81 -34.71
N PRO A 130 37.75 8.25 -33.75
CA PRO A 130 38.02 8.52 -32.32
C PRO A 130 39.40 7.97 -31.93
N ASP A 131 39.99 8.56 -30.90
CA ASP A 131 41.24 8.11 -30.33
C ASP A 131 41.06 6.76 -29.63
N GLY A 132 41.90 5.81 -29.95
CA GLY A 132 41.94 4.47 -29.31
C GLY A 132 43.11 4.24 -28.37
N MET A 133 43.85 5.29 -28.00
CA MET A 133 45.10 5.18 -27.21
C MET A 133 44.89 4.59 -25.82
N GLY A 134 43.70 4.74 -25.21
CA GLY A 134 43.35 4.11 -23.93
C GLY A 134 43.14 2.58 -24.01
N GLY A 135 43.12 2.06 -25.24
CA GLY A 135 42.95 0.62 -25.48
C GLY A 135 41.50 0.13 -25.40
N PHE A 136 41.38 -1.19 -25.45
CA PHE A 136 40.10 -1.90 -25.49
C PHE A 136 39.97 -2.81 -24.27
N GLY A 137 38.75 -3.35 -24.06
CA GLY A 137 38.50 -4.27 -22.92
C GLY A 137 37.94 -3.57 -21.68
N TYR A 138 37.25 -2.42 -21.86
CA TYR A 138 36.53 -1.80 -20.75
C TYR A 138 35.53 -2.76 -20.12
N ASP A 139 35.65 -2.96 -18.80
CA ASP A 139 34.68 -3.70 -17.99
C ASP A 139 34.11 -2.77 -16.91
N MET A 140 32.82 -2.50 -17.01
CA MET A 140 32.12 -1.65 -16.03
C MET A 140 32.05 -2.26 -14.63
N ASN A 141 32.18 -3.59 -14.51
CA ASN A 141 32.12 -4.31 -13.24
C ASN A 141 33.49 -4.44 -12.56
N ALA A 142 34.56 -4.03 -13.23
CA ALA A 142 35.88 -3.98 -12.61
C ALA A 142 35.87 -2.97 -11.44
N GLU A 143 36.68 -3.21 -10.42
CA GLU A 143 36.84 -2.25 -9.32
C GLU A 143 37.47 -0.95 -9.85
N PRO A 144 37.02 0.22 -9.38
CA PRO A 144 37.64 1.49 -9.72
C PRO A 144 39.11 1.49 -9.30
N ASN A 145 40.01 1.99 -10.19
CA ASN A 145 41.41 2.11 -9.89
C ASN A 145 41.65 3.26 -8.87
N PRO A 146 42.20 2.99 -7.68
CA PRO A 146 42.48 4.01 -6.66
C PRO A 146 43.30 5.19 -7.16
N ASP A 147 44.19 4.95 -8.12
CA ASP A 147 45.12 5.94 -8.68
C ASP A 147 44.55 6.66 -9.91
N CYS A 148 43.31 6.41 -10.29
CA CYS A 148 42.71 7.05 -11.45
C CYS A 148 42.52 8.56 -11.23
N PRO A 149 43.15 9.44 -12.05
CA PRO A 149 43.05 10.89 -11.87
C PRO A 149 41.67 11.44 -12.22
N GLU A 150 40.91 10.75 -13.09
CA GLU A 150 39.61 11.22 -13.56
C GLU A 150 38.48 11.02 -12.56
N CYS A 151 38.49 9.92 -11.82
CA CYS A 151 37.46 9.64 -10.81
C CYS A 151 37.97 9.68 -9.37
N GLY A 152 39.29 9.95 -9.17
CA GLY A 152 39.91 9.97 -7.85
C GLY A 152 39.78 8.65 -7.09
N GLY A 153 39.72 7.51 -7.81
CA GLY A 153 39.54 6.20 -7.21
C GLY A 153 38.08 5.86 -6.83
N LEU A 154 37.14 6.80 -6.93
CA LEU A 154 35.75 6.59 -6.50
C LEU A 154 34.87 5.90 -7.53
N GLY A 155 35.32 5.80 -8.80
CA GLY A 155 34.48 5.32 -9.89
C GLY A 155 33.32 6.26 -10.24
N GLN A 156 32.38 5.73 -11.00
CA GLN A 156 31.16 6.46 -11.40
C GLN A 156 29.93 5.87 -10.69
N GLU A 157 29.00 6.73 -10.33
CA GLU A 157 27.75 6.31 -9.73
C GLU A 157 26.85 5.67 -10.78
N TYR A 158 26.33 4.51 -10.46
CA TYR A 158 25.41 3.76 -11.30
C TYR A 158 24.25 3.20 -10.50
N VAL A 159 23.02 3.57 -10.89
CA VAL A 159 21.81 3.01 -10.27
C VAL A 159 21.49 1.70 -10.96
N HIS A 160 21.70 0.61 -10.25
CA HIS A 160 21.38 -0.74 -10.72
C HIS A 160 20.00 -1.16 -10.27
N VAL A 161 19.12 -1.49 -11.22
CA VAL A 161 17.80 -2.05 -10.96
C VAL A 161 17.87 -3.56 -11.14
N MET A 162 17.49 -4.31 -10.09
CA MET A 162 17.53 -5.75 -10.10
C MET A 162 16.45 -6.36 -11.00
N ASP A 163 16.67 -7.58 -11.50
CA ASP A 163 15.68 -8.32 -12.27
C ASP A 163 14.51 -8.76 -11.38
N THR A 164 13.38 -8.09 -11.49
CA THR A 164 12.21 -8.32 -10.64
C THR A 164 11.45 -9.61 -10.95
N ARG A 165 11.77 -10.31 -12.05
CA ARG A 165 11.11 -11.57 -12.44
C ARG A 165 11.38 -12.71 -11.45
N LYS A 166 12.51 -12.64 -10.75
CA LYS A 166 12.98 -13.70 -9.83
C LYS A 166 12.88 -13.31 -8.36
N LEU A 167 12.16 -12.25 -8.04
CA LEU A 167 11.99 -11.82 -6.64
C LEU A 167 11.29 -12.89 -5.82
N THR A 168 11.84 -13.16 -4.63
CA THR A 168 11.30 -14.09 -3.64
C THR A 168 11.25 -13.44 -2.27
N GLY A 169 10.62 -14.10 -1.30
CA GLY A 169 10.64 -13.67 0.10
C GLY A 169 10.14 -12.23 0.34
N SER A 170 10.87 -11.52 1.18
CA SER A 170 10.59 -10.15 1.62
C SER A 170 10.66 -9.12 0.50
N ALA A 171 11.64 -9.23 -0.40
CA ALA A 171 11.78 -8.35 -1.55
C ALA A 171 10.54 -8.40 -2.47
N LYS A 172 9.98 -9.60 -2.70
CA LYS A 172 8.74 -9.77 -3.46
C LYS A 172 7.54 -9.10 -2.77
N ARG A 173 7.51 -9.08 -1.43
CA ARG A 173 6.45 -8.43 -0.67
C ARG A 173 6.59 -6.91 -0.67
N LEU A 174 7.82 -6.41 -0.64
CA LEU A 174 8.12 -4.99 -0.72
C LEU A 174 7.78 -4.42 -2.10
N TYR A 175 8.08 -5.14 -3.17
CA TYR A 175 7.90 -4.71 -4.55
C TYR A 175 6.42 -4.45 -4.87
N ALA A 176 6.12 -3.22 -5.36
CA ALA A 176 4.77 -2.81 -5.77
C ALA A 176 4.63 -2.63 -7.30
N GLY A 177 5.74 -2.55 -8.02
CA GLY A 177 5.73 -2.42 -9.47
C GLY A 177 6.87 -1.55 -10.00
N VAL A 178 6.85 -1.29 -11.31
CA VAL A 178 7.79 -0.39 -12.01
C VAL A 178 7.00 0.60 -12.83
N GLN A 179 7.42 1.84 -12.80
CA GLN A 179 6.87 2.92 -13.60
C GLN A 179 7.97 3.54 -14.47
N ARG A 180 7.67 3.76 -15.73
CA ARG A 180 8.53 4.53 -16.62
C ARG A 180 8.21 6.00 -16.48
N THR A 181 9.22 6.81 -16.18
CA THR A 181 9.12 8.26 -16.06
C THR A 181 9.91 8.94 -17.17
N LYS A 182 9.83 10.28 -17.26
CA LYS A 182 10.63 11.07 -18.21
C LYS A 182 12.13 10.93 -17.94
N ASP A 183 12.50 10.79 -16.68
CA ASP A 183 13.89 10.77 -16.21
C ASP A 183 14.45 9.33 -16.09
N GLY A 184 13.65 8.30 -16.44
CA GLY A 184 14.08 6.92 -16.37
C GLY A 184 13.04 5.95 -15.78
N ILE A 185 13.52 4.97 -15.03
CA ILE A 185 12.72 3.92 -14.40
C ILE A 185 12.60 4.19 -12.90
N LYS A 186 11.38 4.16 -12.38
CA LYS A 186 11.09 4.22 -10.95
C LYS A 186 10.56 2.87 -10.47
N VAL A 187 11.26 2.26 -9.53
CA VAL A 187 10.78 1.07 -8.82
C VAL A 187 9.84 1.55 -7.70
N LEU A 188 8.66 0.97 -7.65
CA LEU A 188 7.66 1.27 -6.62
C LEU A 188 7.74 0.23 -5.52
N THR A 189 7.74 0.68 -4.28
CA THR A 189 7.78 -0.16 -3.09
C THR A 189 6.54 0.09 -2.23
N ARG A 190 6.17 -0.91 -1.45
CA ARG A 190 5.16 -0.75 -0.40
C ARG A 190 5.75 0.05 0.75
N ASP A 191 4.89 0.78 1.42
CA ASP A 191 5.26 1.63 2.55
C ASP A 191 5.55 0.77 3.79
N LYS A 192 6.81 0.78 4.23
CA LYS A 192 7.30 0.08 5.42
C LYS A 192 6.75 0.72 6.71
N ASP A 193 6.65 2.05 6.75
CA ASP A 193 6.17 2.77 7.93
C ASP A 193 4.69 2.52 8.15
N ALA A 194 3.90 2.50 7.07
CA ALA A 194 2.49 2.12 7.13
C ALA A 194 2.30 0.67 7.61
N ALA A 195 3.14 -0.26 7.16
CA ALA A 195 3.11 -1.65 7.61
C ALA A 195 3.45 -1.75 9.10
N LEU A 196 4.49 -1.05 9.55
CA LEU A 196 4.89 -1.00 10.96
C LEU A 196 3.81 -0.37 11.85
N ALA A 197 3.20 0.74 11.40
CA ALA A 197 2.09 1.39 12.11
C ALA A 197 0.88 0.46 12.27
N ASN A 198 0.54 -0.32 11.24
CA ASN A 198 -0.55 -1.30 11.32
C ASN A 198 -0.24 -2.42 12.32
N MET A 199 0.99 -2.92 12.35
CA MET A 199 1.42 -3.90 13.35
C MET A 199 1.33 -3.32 14.76
N SER A 200 1.79 -2.08 14.96
CA SER A 200 1.77 -1.39 16.25
C SER A 200 0.33 -1.16 16.75
N ARG A 201 -0.61 -0.82 15.86
CA ARG A 201 -2.05 -0.72 16.19
C ARG A 201 -2.62 -2.08 16.60
N TYR A 202 -2.32 -3.13 15.83
CA TYR A 202 -2.77 -4.48 16.17
C TYR A 202 -2.27 -4.95 17.55
N LEU A 203 -1.02 -4.61 17.88
CA LEU A 203 -0.41 -4.92 19.19
C LEU A 203 -0.87 -3.98 20.32
N GLY A 204 -1.73 -3.00 20.05
CA GLY A 204 -2.20 -2.03 21.04
C GLY A 204 -1.15 -1.02 21.50
N MET A 205 -0.02 -0.91 20.79
CA MET A 205 1.04 0.06 21.11
C MET A 205 0.65 1.49 20.71
N LEU A 206 -0.17 1.63 19.68
CA LEU A 206 -0.73 2.91 19.24
C LEU A 206 -2.22 2.93 19.56
N VAL A 207 -2.59 3.75 20.53
CA VAL A 207 -4.00 3.96 20.91
C VAL A 207 -4.41 5.35 20.45
N ASP A 208 -5.31 5.41 19.48
CA ASP A 208 -5.91 6.68 19.06
C ASP A 208 -6.90 7.15 20.13
N ARG A 209 -6.44 8.02 21.04
CA ARG A 209 -7.33 8.70 22.00
C ARG A 209 -8.03 9.86 21.31
N LYS A 210 -9.35 9.76 21.17
CA LYS A 210 -10.18 10.90 20.79
C LYS A 210 -10.80 11.49 22.07
N GLU A 211 -10.34 12.66 22.46
CA GLU A 211 -11.04 13.44 23.46
C GLU A 211 -12.18 14.19 22.79
N ILE A 212 -13.41 13.86 23.20
CA ILE A 212 -14.60 14.59 22.78
C ILE A 212 -14.88 15.58 23.90
N SER A 213 -14.60 16.84 23.65
CA SER A 213 -14.92 17.94 24.59
C SER A 213 -16.14 18.74 24.11
N GLY A 214 -16.90 19.21 25.03
CA GLY A 214 -18.01 20.13 24.78
C GLY A 214 -17.55 21.55 24.42
N PRO A 215 -18.49 22.48 24.15
CA PRO A 215 -18.17 23.86 23.82
C PRO A 215 -17.27 24.49 24.90
N GLY A 216 -16.17 25.11 24.45
CA GLY A 216 -15.19 25.72 25.37
C GLY A 216 -14.22 24.75 26.04
N GLY A 217 -14.11 23.48 25.61
CA GLY A 217 -13.19 22.48 26.15
C GLY A 217 -13.68 21.80 27.43
N GLY A 218 -14.91 22.05 27.84
CA GLY A 218 -15.54 21.41 29.01
C GLY A 218 -16.07 20.00 28.72
N PRO A 219 -16.60 19.29 29.73
CA PRO A 219 -17.25 18.01 29.51
C PRO A 219 -18.43 18.12 28.55
N VAL A 220 -18.65 17.10 27.75
CA VAL A 220 -19.88 17.04 26.92
C VAL A 220 -21.07 16.95 27.88
N PRO A 221 -22.01 17.91 27.86
CA PRO A 221 -23.19 17.82 28.70
C PRO A 221 -24.05 16.63 28.21
N MET A 222 -24.08 15.56 29.02
CA MET A 222 -25.01 14.47 28.84
C MET A 222 -26.27 14.77 29.62
N ALA A 223 -27.32 15.21 28.95
CA ALA A 223 -28.65 15.31 29.55
C ALA A 223 -29.25 13.90 29.65
N HIS A 224 -29.25 13.32 30.83
CA HIS A 224 -30.11 12.18 31.09
C HIS A 224 -31.55 12.71 31.28
N ILE A 225 -32.31 12.71 30.23
CA ILE A 225 -33.74 13.04 30.31
C ILE A 225 -34.45 11.77 30.74
N THR A 226 -34.96 11.78 31.96
CA THR A 226 -35.84 10.71 32.48
C THR A 226 -37.30 11.09 32.17
N ALA A 227 -38.20 10.09 32.19
CA ALA A 227 -39.62 10.35 31.95
C ALA A 227 -40.20 11.36 32.97
N ALA A 228 -39.57 11.50 34.13
CA ALA A 228 -39.97 12.47 35.17
C ALA A 228 -39.56 13.93 34.82
N ASP A 229 -38.62 14.11 33.91
CA ASP A 229 -38.13 15.43 33.47
C ASP A 229 -38.93 15.97 32.24
N LEU A 230 -39.83 15.18 31.69
CA LEU A 230 -40.66 15.52 30.57
C LEU A 230 -42.05 15.98 31.05
N THR A 231 -42.57 17.00 30.41
CA THR A 231 -43.96 17.42 30.59
C THR A 231 -44.92 16.43 29.91
N ASP A 232 -46.18 16.39 30.39
CA ASP A 232 -47.21 15.51 29.85
C ASP A 232 -47.40 15.70 28.35
N ASP A 233 -47.28 16.95 27.84
CA ASP A 233 -47.33 17.26 26.41
C ASP A 233 -46.15 16.68 25.62
N GLN A 234 -44.97 16.67 26.18
CA GLN A 234 -43.76 16.09 25.57
C GLN A 234 -43.84 14.57 25.57
N LEU A 235 -44.34 13.95 26.64
CA LEU A 235 -44.60 12.51 26.71
C LEU A 235 -45.63 12.07 25.68
N ALA A 236 -46.74 12.85 25.54
CA ALA A 236 -47.75 12.57 24.54
C ALA A 236 -47.23 12.73 23.10
N ALA A 237 -46.31 13.66 22.85
CA ALA A 237 -45.67 13.84 21.54
C ALA A 237 -44.75 12.67 21.17
N ILE A 238 -44.00 12.12 22.17
CA ILE A 238 -43.13 10.95 21.94
C ILE A 238 -43.98 9.71 21.63
N LEU A 239 -45.05 9.47 22.42
CA LEU A 239 -45.94 8.34 22.18
C LEU A 239 -46.63 8.38 20.82
N LYS A 240 -47.05 9.58 20.37
CA LYS A 240 -47.60 9.77 19.00
C LYS A 240 -46.55 9.53 17.93
N ALA A 241 -45.30 9.86 18.15
CA ALA A 241 -44.20 9.60 17.21
C ALA A 241 -43.88 8.09 17.11
N GLU A 242 -44.01 7.34 18.19
CA GLU A 242 -43.88 5.88 18.18
C GLU A 242 -45.03 5.20 17.43
N GLU A 243 -46.30 5.62 17.69
CA GLU A 243 -47.46 5.11 16.97
C GLU A 243 -47.44 5.40 15.46
N ALA A 244 -46.81 6.51 15.05
CA ALA A 244 -46.68 6.86 13.62
C ALA A 244 -45.53 6.13 12.92
N SER A 245 -44.66 5.39 13.68
CA SER A 245 -43.52 4.65 13.17
C SER A 245 -43.75 3.13 13.09
N GLU A 246 -44.89 2.62 13.52
CA GLU A 246 -45.36 1.25 13.31
C GLU A 246 -46.20 1.17 11.99
#